data_df7954537b5a2f9ac197f9e4ea0d96fe
#
_entry.id   df7954537b5a2f9ac197f9e4ea0d96fe
#
_cell.length_a   1.000
_cell.length_b   1.000
_cell.length_c   1.000
_cell.angle_alpha   90.00
_cell.angle_beta   90.00
_cell.angle_gamma   90.00
#
_symmetry.space_group_name_H-M   'P 1'
#
loop_
_entity.id
_entity.type
_entity.pdbx_description
1 polymer ?
#
loop_
_entity_poly.entity_id
_entity_poly.type
_entity_poly.pdbx_seq_one_letter_code
_entity_poly.pdbx_strand_id
1 'polypeptide(L)'
;DTSASYTGLTISITCIGEGEKGKVVYRNGARETDLICVSGDLGAAYMGLQLLEREKAVLKGGDKDLQPDFSGKEYLLERQLKPEARRDIIQKLAEEGIQPTSMMDISDGLSSELLHICTQSKVGCRVYEEHIPIDYQTAVMAEEFNMNLSTCALNGGEDYELLFTVPIADHEKVAE
;
A
#
# COMPACT_ATOMS: atom_id res chain seq x y z
N ASP A 1 9.95 22.74 -13.20
CA ASP A 1 9.60 23.28 -14.49
C ASP A 1 8.08 23.45 -14.58
N THR A 2 7.64 24.43 -15.35
CA THR A 2 6.21 24.73 -15.53
C THR A 2 5.88 24.67 -17.02
N SER A 3 4.98 23.78 -17.38
CA SER A 3 4.50 23.66 -18.77
C SER A 3 2.98 23.66 -18.83
N ALA A 4 2.44 24.01 -19.97
CA ALA A 4 1.01 24.00 -20.20
C ALA A 4 0.50 22.55 -20.22
N SER A 5 -0.63 22.31 -19.55
CA SER A 5 -1.34 21.04 -19.55
C SER A 5 -2.76 21.24 -20.10
N TYR A 6 -3.19 20.39 -21.02
CA TYR A 6 -4.55 20.39 -21.56
C TYR A 6 -5.58 19.77 -20.61
N THR A 7 -5.11 19.01 -19.60
CA THR A 7 -5.95 18.22 -18.69
C THR A 7 -6.05 18.81 -17.28
N GLY A 8 -5.48 20.01 -17.05
CA GLY A 8 -5.45 20.66 -15.74
C GLY A 8 -4.06 20.65 -15.11
N LEU A 9 -3.98 20.64 -13.77
CA LEU A 9 -2.71 20.64 -13.05
C LEU A 9 -2.03 19.27 -13.19
N THR A 10 -0.80 19.27 -13.67
CA THR A 10 0.08 18.08 -13.68
C THR A 10 1.30 18.36 -12.82
N ILE A 11 1.56 17.48 -11.85
CA ILE A 11 2.73 17.55 -10.97
C ILE A 11 3.62 16.35 -11.28
N SER A 12 4.89 16.59 -11.60
CA SER A 12 5.89 15.54 -11.79
C SER A 12 7.05 15.75 -10.82
N ILE A 13 7.34 14.73 -10.02
CA ILE A 13 8.41 14.74 -9.03
C ILE A 13 9.42 13.67 -9.41
N THR A 14 10.70 14.04 -9.52
CA THR A 14 11.79 13.12 -9.77
C THR A 14 12.69 13.05 -8.54
N CYS A 15 12.88 11.86 -8.00
CA CYS A 15 13.80 11.60 -6.90
C CYS A 15 15.07 10.94 -7.43
N ILE A 16 16.23 11.48 -7.03
CA ILE A 16 17.55 10.92 -7.34
C ILE A 16 18.24 10.63 -6.02
N GLY A 17 18.82 9.44 -5.88
CA GLY A 17 19.48 9.02 -4.66
C GLY A 17 20.66 8.11 -4.97
N GLU A 18 21.48 7.86 -3.94
CA GLU A 18 22.59 6.92 -3.98
C GLU A 18 22.31 5.76 -3.04
N GLY A 19 22.69 4.55 -3.46
CA GLY A 19 22.60 3.32 -2.66
C GLY A 19 23.96 2.63 -2.57
N GLU A 20 24.23 2.00 -1.44
CA GLU A 20 25.41 1.18 -1.25
C GLU A 20 25.38 -0.03 -2.20
N LYS A 21 26.51 -0.26 -2.91
CA LYS A 21 26.60 -1.36 -3.85
C LYS A 21 26.37 -2.70 -3.14
N GLY A 22 25.41 -3.47 -3.66
CA GLY A 22 25.01 -4.78 -3.10
C GLY A 22 23.93 -4.72 -2.02
N LYS A 23 23.53 -3.53 -1.56
CA LYS A 23 22.39 -3.36 -0.63
C LYS A 23 21.10 -2.88 -1.30
N VAL A 24 21.18 -2.53 -2.58
CA VAL A 24 19.97 -2.16 -3.35
C VAL A 24 19.10 -3.39 -3.55
N VAL A 25 17.85 -3.31 -3.13
CA VAL A 25 16.85 -4.36 -3.30
C VAL A 25 16.00 -4.03 -4.53
N TYR A 26 15.80 -5.01 -5.39
CA TYR A 26 15.05 -4.88 -6.63
C TYR A 26 13.71 -5.63 -6.55
N ARG A 27 12.82 -5.41 -7.52
CA ARG A 27 11.59 -6.20 -7.68
C ARG A 27 11.84 -7.67 -8.03
N ASN A 28 13.00 -7.98 -8.63
CA ASN A 28 13.43 -9.31 -8.97
C ASN A 28 14.38 -9.86 -7.89
N GLY A 29 14.27 -11.14 -7.59
CA GLY A 29 15.16 -11.79 -6.63
C GLY A 29 14.42 -12.62 -5.59
N ALA A 30 13.09 -12.58 -5.58
CA ALA A 30 12.29 -13.51 -4.78
C ALA A 30 12.59 -14.96 -5.19
N ARG A 31 12.59 -15.85 -4.22
CA ARG A 31 12.94 -17.26 -4.37
C ARG A 31 11.82 -18.15 -3.89
N GLU A 32 11.85 -19.40 -4.32
CA GLU A 32 10.96 -20.42 -3.75
C GLU A 32 11.16 -20.50 -2.24
N THR A 33 10.05 -20.60 -1.50
CA THR A 33 9.98 -20.63 -0.04
C THR A 33 10.25 -19.31 0.67
N ASP A 34 10.51 -18.22 -0.03
CA ASP A 34 10.56 -16.90 0.60
C ASP A 34 9.18 -16.54 1.20
N LEU A 35 9.21 -15.85 2.31
CA LEU A 35 8.03 -15.27 2.95
C LEU A 35 7.68 -13.97 2.27
N ILE A 36 6.39 -13.75 2.06
CA ILE A 36 5.84 -12.48 1.58
C ILE A 36 5.48 -11.64 2.80
N CYS A 37 6.01 -10.43 2.88
CA CYS A 37 5.81 -9.51 3.98
C CYS A 37 5.27 -8.16 3.47
N VAL A 38 4.44 -7.53 4.28
CA VAL A 38 3.89 -6.19 4.04
C VAL A 38 4.18 -5.33 5.28
N SER A 39 4.55 -4.08 5.09
CA SER A 39 4.98 -3.18 6.16
C SER A 39 3.86 -2.57 7.01
N GLY A 40 2.63 -2.80 6.70
CA GLY A 40 1.47 -2.25 7.40
C GLY A 40 0.20 -2.98 7.00
N ASP A 41 -0.91 -2.27 6.96
CA ASP A 41 -2.20 -2.79 6.53
C ASP A 41 -2.62 -2.23 5.17
N LEU A 42 -3.60 -2.89 4.56
CA LEU A 42 -3.99 -2.66 3.18
C LEU A 42 -5.48 -2.32 3.04
N GLY A 43 -5.79 -1.59 1.98
CA GLY A 43 -7.14 -1.20 1.61
C GLY A 43 -7.67 0.04 2.34
N ALA A 44 -6.92 0.58 3.31
CA ALA A 44 -7.33 1.76 4.07
C ALA A 44 -7.38 3.01 3.19
N ALA A 45 -6.39 3.20 2.33
CA ALA A 45 -6.35 4.32 1.39
C ALA A 45 -7.54 4.27 0.43
N TYR A 46 -7.84 3.10 -0.11
CA TYR A 46 -8.98 2.93 -0.99
C TYR A 46 -10.32 3.21 -0.29
N MET A 47 -10.50 2.79 0.97
CA MET A 47 -11.68 3.12 1.75
C MET A 47 -11.78 4.63 2.03
N GLY A 48 -10.66 5.29 2.28
CA GLY A 48 -10.58 6.75 2.41
C GLY A 48 -11.02 7.46 1.13
N LEU A 49 -10.61 6.97 -0.04
CA LEU A 49 -11.05 7.49 -1.33
C LEU A 49 -12.57 7.32 -1.52
N GLN A 50 -13.11 6.13 -1.23
CA GLN A 50 -14.55 5.86 -1.34
C GLN A 50 -15.37 6.79 -0.44
N LEU A 51 -14.89 7.03 0.78
CA LEU A 51 -15.48 7.98 1.72
C LEU A 51 -15.50 9.40 1.14
N LEU A 52 -14.36 9.88 0.61
CA LEU A 52 -14.27 11.21 0.00
C LEU A 52 -15.18 11.36 -1.21
N GLU A 53 -15.28 10.36 -2.08
CA GLU A 53 -16.17 10.40 -3.23
C GLU A 53 -17.67 10.37 -2.83
N ARG A 54 -18.02 9.62 -1.77
CA ARG A 54 -19.39 9.66 -1.20
C ARG A 54 -19.75 11.07 -0.74
N GLU A 55 -18.91 11.67 0.09
CA GLU A 55 -19.16 13.00 0.65
C GLU A 55 -19.19 14.08 -0.45
N LYS A 56 -18.35 13.97 -1.45
CA LYS A 56 -18.36 14.83 -2.65
C LYS A 56 -19.69 14.68 -3.44
N ALA A 57 -20.23 13.47 -3.54
CA ALA A 57 -21.52 13.25 -4.21
C ALA A 57 -22.68 13.89 -3.42
N VAL A 58 -22.66 13.81 -2.09
CA VAL A 58 -23.64 14.47 -1.21
C VAL A 58 -23.57 15.99 -1.40
N LEU A 59 -22.39 16.59 -1.37
CA LEU A 59 -22.21 18.04 -1.60
C LEU A 59 -22.71 18.50 -2.97
N LYS A 60 -22.53 17.69 -4.01
CA LYS A 60 -23.01 17.99 -5.36
C LYS A 60 -24.55 17.85 -5.50
N GLY A 61 -25.17 17.10 -4.63
CA GLY A 61 -26.63 16.88 -4.62
C GLY A 61 -27.46 18.12 -4.27
N GLY A 62 -26.84 19.20 -3.85
CA GLY A 62 -27.43 20.54 -3.80
C GLY A 62 -28.09 20.93 -2.47
N ASP A 63 -28.01 20.13 -1.45
CA ASP A 63 -28.43 20.53 -0.09
C ASP A 63 -27.28 21.30 0.58
N LYS A 64 -27.41 22.63 0.62
CA LYS A 64 -26.36 23.53 1.13
C LYS A 64 -26.13 23.43 2.63
N ASP A 65 -27.02 22.76 3.35
CA ASP A 65 -26.96 22.61 4.80
C ASP A 65 -26.26 21.30 5.23
N LEU A 66 -26.02 20.39 4.28
CA LEU A 66 -25.26 19.16 4.54
C LEU A 66 -23.76 19.43 4.54
N GLN A 67 -23.15 19.21 5.70
CA GLN A 67 -21.68 19.20 5.83
C GLN A 67 -21.19 17.75 5.80
N PRO A 68 -20.01 17.48 5.18
CA PRO A 68 -19.38 16.17 5.25
C PRO A 68 -19.12 15.75 6.70
N ASP A 69 -19.42 14.53 7.04
CA ASP A 69 -19.10 13.95 8.35
C ASP A 69 -17.95 12.95 8.23
N PHE A 70 -16.81 13.35 8.74
CA PHE A 70 -15.58 12.54 8.78
C PHE A 70 -15.23 12.06 10.19
N SER A 71 -16.10 12.30 11.18
CA SER A 71 -15.85 11.96 12.57
C SER A 71 -15.58 10.48 12.76
N GLY A 72 -14.45 10.14 13.40
CA GLY A 72 -14.01 8.76 13.64
C GLY A 72 -13.49 8.03 12.40
N LYS A 73 -13.21 8.76 11.32
CA LYS A 73 -12.71 8.21 10.05
C LYS A 73 -11.35 8.82 9.67
N GLU A 74 -10.71 9.47 10.62
CA GLU A 74 -9.45 10.21 10.44
C GLU A 74 -8.35 9.30 9.90
N TYR A 75 -8.28 8.07 10.39
CA TYR A 75 -7.31 7.07 9.93
C TYR A 75 -7.41 6.80 8.43
N LEU A 76 -8.61 6.51 7.92
CA LEU A 76 -8.83 6.23 6.49
C LEU A 76 -8.48 7.41 5.61
N LEU A 77 -8.85 8.62 6.08
CA LEU A 77 -8.52 9.86 5.37
C LEU A 77 -7.01 10.14 5.36
N GLU A 78 -6.33 9.89 6.47
CA GLU A 78 -4.89 10.07 6.56
C GLU A 78 -4.16 9.11 5.64
N ARG A 79 -4.57 7.84 5.59
CA ARG A 79 -4.01 6.83 4.68
C ARG A 79 -4.14 7.25 3.21
N GLN A 80 -5.26 7.85 2.80
CA GLN A 80 -5.49 8.30 1.43
C GLN A 80 -4.78 9.63 1.12
N LEU A 81 -4.80 10.59 2.04
CA LEU A 81 -4.38 11.98 1.77
C LEU A 81 -2.94 12.26 2.16
N LYS A 82 -2.34 11.42 2.99
CA LYS A 82 -1.01 11.60 3.58
C LYS A 82 -0.21 10.30 3.64
N PRO A 83 -0.03 9.59 2.51
CA PRO A 83 0.78 8.38 2.55
C PRO A 83 2.20 8.71 3.00
N GLU A 84 2.76 7.90 3.88
CA GLU A 84 4.10 8.08 4.41
C GLU A 84 5.07 7.08 3.78
N ALA A 85 6.26 7.57 3.41
CA ALA A 85 7.33 6.69 2.97
C ALA A 85 7.83 5.83 4.15
N ARG A 86 7.77 4.51 4.02
CA ARG A 86 8.09 3.54 5.10
C ARG A 86 9.60 3.42 5.34
N ARG A 87 10.24 4.53 5.67
CA ARG A 87 11.67 4.59 6.03
C ARG A 87 11.95 3.87 7.34
N ASP A 88 10.99 3.88 8.26
CA ASP A 88 11.00 3.17 9.53
C ASP A 88 11.27 1.65 9.33
N ILE A 89 10.58 1.05 8.38
CA ILE A 89 10.73 -0.38 8.05
C ILE A 89 12.10 -0.65 7.41
N ILE A 90 12.56 0.19 6.51
CA ILE A 90 13.90 0.06 5.91
C ILE A 90 14.98 0.12 6.99
N GLN A 91 14.82 1.01 7.97
CA GLN A 91 15.75 1.12 9.09
C GLN A 91 15.71 -0.12 9.99
N LYS A 92 14.52 -0.60 10.37
CA LYS A 92 14.36 -1.83 11.16
C LYS A 92 14.99 -3.05 10.47
N LEU A 93 14.70 -3.26 9.20
CA LEU A 93 15.30 -4.36 8.44
C LEU A 93 16.84 -4.29 8.46
N ALA A 94 17.40 -3.09 8.35
CA ALA A 94 18.85 -2.90 8.40
C ALA A 94 19.42 -3.17 9.80
N GLU A 95 18.75 -2.74 10.88
CA GLU A 95 19.13 -2.97 12.27
C GLU A 95 19.10 -4.45 12.62
N GLU A 96 18.10 -5.20 12.15
CA GLU A 96 17.98 -6.66 12.32
C GLU A 96 18.88 -7.47 11.37
N GLY A 97 19.61 -6.78 10.50
CA GLY A 97 20.49 -7.43 9.50
C GLY A 97 19.73 -8.27 8.48
N ILE A 98 18.47 -7.90 8.20
CA ILE A 98 17.62 -8.56 7.22
C ILE A 98 17.84 -7.89 5.86
N GLN A 99 18.21 -8.68 4.88
CA GLN A 99 18.31 -8.25 3.48
C GLN A 99 17.16 -8.88 2.68
N PRO A 100 16.12 -8.12 2.33
CA PRO A 100 15.04 -8.63 1.49
C PRO A 100 15.55 -9.16 0.15
N THR A 101 14.95 -10.21 -0.34
CA THR A 101 15.28 -10.80 -1.65
C THR A 101 14.64 -10.03 -2.80
N SER A 102 13.46 -9.46 -2.58
CA SER A 102 12.80 -8.50 -3.48
C SER A 102 12.03 -7.47 -2.69
N MET A 103 11.76 -6.31 -3.30
CA MET A 103 10.97 -5.25 -2.66
C MET A 103 10.37 -4.30 -3.71
N MET A 104 9.17 -3.81 -3.44
CA MET A 104 8.53 -2.69 -4.11
C MET A 104 7.47 -2.06 -3.19
N ASP A 105 6.96 -0.90 -3.56
CA ASP A 105 5.81 -0.28 -2.92
C ASP A 105 4.49 -0.88 -3.43
N ILE A 106 3.41 -0.72 -2.65
CA ILE A 106 2.06 -1.11 -3.04
C ILE A 106 1.30 0.14 -3.46
N SER A 107 1.28 0.40 -4.76
CA SER A 107 0.60 1.55 -5.38
C SER A 107 -0.70 1.20 -6.07
N ASP A 108 -0.77 0.04 -6.71
CA ASP A 108 -1.93 -0.41 -7.51
C ASP A 108 -2.74 -1.54 -6.83
N GLY A 109 -2.30 -1.96 -5.65
CA GLY A 109 -2.90 -3.03 -4.84
C GLY A 109 -2.05 -4.28 -4.78
N LEU A 110 -2.16 -5.01 -3.67
CA LEU A 110 -1.30 -6.17 -3.37
C LEU A 110 -1.21 -7.18 -4.51
N SER A 111 -2.32 -7.44 -5.21
CA SER A 111 -2.34 -8.42 -6.29
C SER A 111 -1.48 -8.00 -7.48
N SER A 112 -1.48 -6.72 -7.83
CA SER A 112 -0.67 -6.16 -8.93
C SER A 112 0.82 -6.31 -8.63
N GLU A 113 1.25 -5.86 -7.46
CA GLU A 113 2.65 -5.86 -7.06
C GLU A 113 3.19 -7.28 -6.87
N LEU A 114 2.39 -8.20 -6.34
CA LEU A 114 2.76 -9.62 -6.28
C LEU A 114 2.99 -10.21 -7.68
N LEU A 115 2.13 -9.89 -8.65
CA LEU A 115 2.32 -10.33 -10.03
C LEU A 115 3.61 -9.75 -10.64
N HIS A 116 3.97 -8.51 -10.30
CA HIS A 116 5.22 -7.89 -10.72
C HIS A 116 6.44 -8.63 -10.14
N ILE A 117 6.46 -8.89 -8.83
CA ILE A 117 7.53 -9.64 -8.17
C ILE A 117 7.64 -11.05 -8.77
N CYS A 118 6.52 -11.76 -8.88
CA CYS A 118 6.48 -13.12 -9.42
C CYS A 118 7.01 -13.18 -10.85
N THR A 119 6.55 -12.28 -11.71
CA THR A 119 6.96 -12.23 -13.11
C THR A 119 8.46 -11.96 -13.25
N GLN A 120 8.96 -10.96 -12.51
CA GLN A 120 10.37 -10.57 -12.60
C GLN A 120 11.31 -11.57 -11.93
N SER A 121 10.85 -12.25 -10.89
CA SER A 121 11.62 -13.30 -10.19
C SER A 121 11.42 -14.68 -10.80
N LYS A 122 10.47 -14.87 -11.73
CA LYS A 122 10.12 -16.14 -12.37
C LYS A 122 9.69 -17.22 -11.37
N VAL A 123 8.93 -16.81 -10.35
CA VAL A 123 8.34 -17.67 -9.33
C VAL A 123 6.84 -17.46 -9.25
N GLY A 124 6.12 -18.38 -8.63
CA GLY A 124 4.72 -18.19 -8.22
C GLY A 124 4.64 -17.77 -6.76
N CYS A 125 3.46 -17.34 -6.33
CA CYS A 125 3.20 -17.06 -4.93
C CYS A 125 1.89 -17.73 -4.47
N ARG A 126 1.75 -17.85 -3.15
CA ARG A 126 0.51 -18.26 -2.50
C ARG A 126 0.19 -17.23 -1.42
N VAL A 127 -0.99 -16.64 -1.53
CA VAL A 127 -1.52 -15.70 -0.55
C VAL A 127 -2.63 -16.40 0.23
N TYR A 128 -2.61 -16.25 1.54
CA TYR A 128 -3.67 -16.72 2.43
C TYR A 128 -4.50 -15.51 2.83
N GLU A 129 -5.78 -15.54 2.50
CA GLU A 129 -6.69 -14.40 2.70
C GLU A 129 -6.71 -13.94 4.16
N GLU A 130 -6.71 -14.91 5.09
CA GLU A 130 -6.73 -14.67 6.53
C GLU A 130 -5.44 -14.02 7.08
N HIS A 131 -4.38 -13.99 6.28
CA HIS A 131 -3.11 -13.36 6.66
C HIS A 131 -2.89 -11.99 6.01
N ILE A 132 -3.82 -11.52 5.18
CA ILE A 132 -3.73 -10.16 4.64
C ILE A 132 -3.97 -9.17 5.77
N PRO A 133 -3.00 -8.28 6.09
CA PRO A 133 -3.18 -7.33 7.17
C PRO A 133 -4.19 -6.26 6.78
N ILE A 134 -5.27 -6.13 7.53
CA ILE A 134 -6.33 -5.15 7.30
C ILE A 134 -6.72 -4.54 8.65
N ASP A 135 -6.72 -3.22 8.72
CA ASP A 135 -7.14 -2.50 9.92
C ASP A 135 -8.65 -2.63 10.17
N TYR A 136 -9.03 -2.61 11.46
CA TYR A 136 -10.42 -2.69 11.87
C TYR A 136 -11.29 -1.59 11.27
N GLN A 137 -10.80 -0.36 11.16
CA GLN A 137 -11.56 0.76 10.59
C GLN A 137 -11.81 0.55 9.09
N THR A 138 -10.85 -0.06 8.39
CA THR A 138 -11.00 -0.47 6.98
C THR A 138 -12.10 -1.51 6.84
N ALA A 139 -12.12 -2.51 7.73
CA ALA A 139 -13.13 -3.56 7.71
C ALA A 139 -14.55 -3.00 7.96
N VAL A 140 -14.69 -2.15 8.97
CA VAL A 140 -15.98 -1.48 9.28
C VAL A 140 -16.48 -0.64 8.11
N MET A 141 -15.58 0.11 7.48
CA MET A 141 -15.95 0.95 6.34
C MET A 141 -16.33 0.12 5.11
N ALA A 142 -15.60 -0.98 4.84
CA ALA A 142 -15.95 -1.89 3.75
C ALA A 142 -17.36 -2.50 3.95
N GLU A 143 -17.71 -2.87 5.18
CA GLU A 143 -19.05 -3.34 5.53
C GLU A 143 -20.10 -2.24 5.30
N GLU A 144 -19.87 -1.00 5.77
CA GLU A 144 -20.75 0.15 5.58
C GLU A 144 -21.03 0.41 4.08
N PHE A 145 -20.01 0.24 3.24
CA PHE A 145 -20.14 0.38 1.78
C PHE A 145 -20.62 -0.88 1.06
N ASN A 146 -20.87 -1.98 1.79
CA ASN A 146 -21.21 -3.28 1.23
C ASN A 146 -20.17 -3.75 0.18
N MET A 147 -18.90 -3.56 0.49
CA MET A 147 -17.75 -3.94 -0.35
C MET A 147 -17.06 -5.18 0.22
N ASN A 148 -16.52 -6.01 -0.68
CA ASN A 148 -15.74 -7.16 -0.26
C ASN A 148 -14.36 -6.70 0.25
N LEU A 149 -14.07 -6.99 1.51
CA LEU A 149 -12.88 -6.53 2.22
C LEU A 149 -11.57 -7.00 1.57
N SER A 150 -11.49 -8.29 1.22
CA SER A 150 -10.31 -8.86 0.57
C SER A 150 -10.05 -8.23 -0.80
N THR A 151 -11.12 -7.92 -1.53
CA THR A 151 -11.01 -7.21 -2.81
C THR A 151 -10.46 -5.79 -2.61
N CYS A 152 -10.86 -5.10 -1.56
CA CYS A 152 -10.33 -3.77 -1.25
C CYS A 152 -8.82 -3.83 -0.95
N ALA A 153 -8.37 -4.78 -0.16
CA ALA A 153 -6.95 -4.95 0.15
C ALA A 153 -6.11 -5.43 -1.05
N LEU A 154 -6.67 -6.31 -1.88
CA LEU A 154 -5.96 -6.87 -3.04
C LEU A 154 -5.83 -5.90 -4.21
N ASN A 155 -6.83 -5.03 -4.43
CA ASN A 155 -6.94 -4.22 -5.63
C ASN A 155 -7.22 -2.73 -5.35
N GLY A 156 -7.24 -2.31 -4.09
CA GLY A 156 -7.58 -0.93 -3.72
C GLY A 156 -6.52 0.09 -4.15
N GLY A 157 -5.26 -0.26 -4.00
CA GLY A 157 -4.14 0.63 -4.31
C GLY A 157 -4.00 1.84 -3.39
N GLU A 158 -3.01 2.68 -3.67
CA GLU A 158 -2.69 3.94 -2.97
C GLU A 158 -2.27 3.76 -1.48
N ASP A 159 -2.03 2.52 -1.03
CA ASP A 159 -1.60 2.27 0.35
C ASP A 159 -0.13 2.68 0.60
N TYR A 160 0.72 2.63 -0.42
CA TYR A 160 2.15 2.97 -0.38
C TYR A 160 2.93 2.28 0.75
N GLU A 161 2.45 1.09 1.15
CA GLU A 161 3.19 0.19 2.00
C GLU A 161 4.30 -0.51 1.22
N LEU A 162 5.29 -1.08 1.92
CA LEU A 162 6.32 -1.90 1.29
C LEU A 162 5.87 -3.36 1.22
N LEU A 163 5.91 -3.92 0.01
CA LEU A 163 5.84 -5.35 -0.24
C LEU A 163 7.26 -5.87 -0.44
N PHE A 164 7.66 -6.87 0.34
CA PHE A 164 8.99 -7.44 0.22
C PHE A 164 8.99 -8.94 0.52
N THR A 165 10.03 -9.62 0.08
CA THR A 165 10.22 -11.05 0.35
C THR A 165 11.50 -11.27 1.13
N VAL A 166 11.47 -12.22 2.06
CA VAL A 166 12.63 -12.61 2.87
C VAL A 166 12.77 -14.13 2.91
N PRO A 167 13.99 -14.66 3.07
CA PRO A 167 14.18 -16.08 3.27
C PRO A 167 13.42 -16.59 4.51
N ILE A 168 12.83 -17.77 4.45
CA ILE A 168 12.10 -18.37 5.57
C ILE A 168 12.94 -18.46 6.85
N ALA A 169 14.26 -18.50 6.73
CA ALA A 169 15.17 -18.52 7.88
C ALA A 169 15.12 -17.22 8.72
N ASP A 170 14.63 -16.12 8.16
CA ASP A 170 14.49 -14.83 8.85
C ASP A 170 13.08 -14.61 9.42
N HIS A 171 12.22 -15.66 9.40
CA HIS A 171 10.83 -15.59 9.87
C HIS A 171 10.69 -14.98 11.28
N GLU A 172 11.46 -15.47 12.23
CA GLU A 172 11.35 -15.00 13.62
C GLU A 172 11.71 -13.52 13.77
N LYS A 173 12.64 -13.01 12.95
CA LYS A 173 13.08 -11.61 12.97
C LYS A 173 12.06 -10.64 12.36
N VAL A 174 11.26 -11.10 11.41
CA VAL A 174 10.23 -10.25 10.75
C VAL A 174 8.88 -10.33 11.43
N ALA A 175 8.70 -11.29 12.36
CA ALA A 175 7.45 -11.46 13.11
C ALA A 175 7.38 -10.57 14.37
N GLU A 176 8.48 -9.95 14.78
CA GLU A 176 8.58 -8.97 15.88
C GLU A 176 8.40 -7.52 15.40
#